data_4b564679cc2886d4c127e625f73c0782
#
_entry.id   4b564679cc2886d4c127e625f73c0782
#
_cell.length_a   1.000
_cell.length_b   1.000
_cell.length_c   1.000
_cell.angle_alpha   90.00
_cell.angle_beta   90.00
_cell.angle_gamma   90.00
#
_symmetry.space_group_name_H-M   'P 1'
#
loop_
_entity.id
_entity.type
_entity.pdbx_description
1 polymer ?
#
loop_
_entity_poly.entity_id
_entity_poly.type
_entity_poly.pdbx_seq_one_letter_code
_entity_poly.pdbx_strand_id
1 'polypeptide(L)'
;YFLGYTLITTSAVFWLSHVNMRSAAWLSSFVFIAALLTGATQSAAALIYVGLFFAGVGAGMLYGISITIIGQSDAPDKHFGIALAAQLVLGSALLFAGPAIIGPQFGFAGILIACAFFVAILSVTTQWTPTSISAENQQGGDKTSTGHGATVFVSLIALLCWFTGYSGVYAFVERIGVAGGLTGQQIGLILSLTIITGVAGAMGAAWLGDRWGAMKPHWLGMAGTLVTIGLLSNEPSLLQYSLAIIALTLTLNFWLAYMLGSVTRVDISGRYAVLTTAALGGGAMVGPAMSGFVLQQTDMLQVLLISLILIFAGFSGITMALRRFSAMPVTSH
;
A
#
# COMPACT_ATOMS: atom_id res chain seq x y z
N TYR A 1 -12.49 -7.21 5.33
CA TYR A 1 -11.50 -6.23 5.77
C TYR A 1 -11.33 -5.11 4.73
N PHE A 2 -10.87 -5.41 3.50
CA PHE A 2 -10.59 -4.39 2.48
C PHE A 2 -11.80 -3.55 2.08
N LEU A 3 -13.02 -4.08 2.16
CA LEU A 3 -14.23 -3.29 1.92
C LEU A 3 -14.38 -2.16 2.94
N GLY A 4 -14.26 -2.46 4.23
CA GLY A 4 -14.31 -1.44 5.29
C GLY A 4 -13.17 -0.42 5.17
N TYR A 5 -11.96 -0.92 4.87
CA TYR A 5 -10.77 -0.09 4.62
C TYR A 5 -10.97 0.90 3.47
N THR A 6 -11.48 0.44 2.33
CA THR A 6 -11.69 1.28 1.14
C THR A 6 -12.84 2.27 1.35
N LEU A 7 -13.95 1.84 1.97
CA LEU A 7 -15.10 2.72 2.22
C LEU A 7 -14.76 3.89 3.14
N ILE A 8 -14.07 3.63 4.27
CA ILE A 8 -13.73 4.71 5.20
C ILE A 8 -12.75 5.69 4.58
N THR A 9 -11.73 5.20 3.86
CA THR A 9 -10.73 6.07 3.25
C THR A 9 -11.28 6.86 2.07
N THR A 10 -12.23 6.30 1.30
CA THR A 10 -12.93 7.03 0.26
C THR A 10 -13.82 8.12 0.85
N SER A 11 -14.57 7.83 1.92
CA SER A 11 -15.41 8.82 2.58
C SER A 11 -14.62 9.93 3.28
N ALA A 12 -13.40 9.62 3.74
CA ALA A 12 -12.57 10.54 4.52
C ALA A 12 -12.22 11.84 3.77
N VAL A 13 -12.19 11.83 2.43
CA VAL A 13 -11.98 13.03 1.62
C VAL A 13 -12.99 14.13 1.90
N PHE A 14 -14.22 13.78 2.34
CA PHE A 14 -15.29 14.74 2.59
C PHE A 14 -15.30 15.33 3.99
N TRP A 15 -14.73 14.64 4.97
CA TRP A 15 -14.86 15.03 6.37
C TRP A 15 -13.54 15.12 7.15
N LEU A 16 -12.45 14.49 6.69
CA LEU A 16 -11.18 14.45 7.43
C LEU A 16 -10.59 15.85 7.67
N SER A 17 -10.79 16.78 6.74
CA SER A 17 -10.35 18.17 6.89
C SER A 17 -11.13 18.97 7.94
N HIS A 18 -12.32 18.48 8.36
CA HIS A 18 -13.20 19.16 9.31
C HIS A 18 -13.14 18.59 10.72
N VAL A 19 -12.44 17.47 10.92
CA VAL A 19 -12.33 16.82 12.21
C VAL A 19 -10.92 16.93 12.77
N ASN A 20 -10.84 16.84 14.09
CA ASN A 20 -9.55 16.75 14.77
C ASN A 20 -8.90 15.39 14.44
N MET A 21 -7.77 15.41 13.70
CA MET A 21 -7.06 14.20 13.26
C MET A 21 -6.63 13.33 14.44
N ARG A 22 -6.23 13.95 15.58
CA ARG A 22 -5.86 13.21 16.79
C ARG A 22 -7.05 12.44 17.36
N SER A 23 -8.22 13.08 17.44
CA SER A 23 -9.45 12.42 17.90
C SER A 23 -9.89 11.32 16.95
N ALA A 24 -9.78 11.54 15.63
CA ALA A 24 -10.05 10.53 14.63
C ALA A 24 -9.11 9.34 14.74
N ALA A 25 -7.81 9.56 14.99
CA ALA A 25 -6.82 8.50 15.19
C ALA A 25 -7.11 7.68 16.46
N TRP A 26 -7.49 8.33 17.58
CA TRP A 26 -7.90 7.63 18.79
C TRP A 26 -9.15 6.78 18.58
N LEU A 27 -10.19 7.35 17.95
CA LEU A 27 -11.42 6.62 17.64
C LEU A 27 -11.14 5.41 16.73
N SER A 28 -10.31 5.60 15.71
CA SER A 28 -9.94 4.54 14.77
C SER A 28 -9.14 3.42 15.44
N SER A 29 -8.23 3.76 16.35
CA SER A 29 -7.50 2.79 17.18
C SER A 29 -8.46 1.98 18.05
N PHE A 30 -9.42 2.66 18.69
CA PHE A 30 -10.44 2.00 19.51
C PHE A 30 -11.30 1.05 18.68
N VAL A 31 -11.81 1.50 17.51
CA VAL A 31 -12.60 0.67 16.60
C VAL A 31 -11.80 -0.56 16.15
N PHE A 32 -10.53 -0.38 15.80
CA PHE A 32 -9.66 -1.47 15.37
C PHE A 32 -9.44 -2.50 16.49
N ILE A 33 -9.13 -2.05 17.71
CA ILE A 33 -8.94 -2.93 18.88
C ILE A 33 -10.24 -3.68 19.19
N ALA A 34 -11.38 -2.99 19.27
CA ALA A 34 -12.68 -3.60 19.55
C ALA A 34 -13.04 -4.66 18.49
N ALA A 35 -12.76 -4.38 17.22
CA ALA A 35 -12.99 -5.31 16.12
C ALA A 35 -12.14 -6.58 16.24
N LEU A 36 -10.86 -6.46 16.59
CA LEU A 36 -9.97 -7.60 16.82
C LEU A 36 -10.43 -8.45 18.02
N LEU A 37 -10.82 -7.81 19.13
CA LEU A 37 -11.33 -8.51 20.31
C LEU A 37 -12.66 -9.19 20.04
N THR A 38 -13.55 -8.58 19.25
CA THR A 38 -14.78 -9.22 18.78
C THR A 38 -14.46 -10.48 17.97
N GLY A 39 -13.53 -10.40 17.02
CA GLY A 39 -13.09 -11.56 16.25
C GLY A 39 -12.45 -12.66 17.09
N ALA A 40 -11.80 -12.30 18.20
CA ALA A 40 -11.19 -13.27 19.12
C ALA A 40 -12.21 -14.03 20.00
N THR A 41 -13.35 -13.41 20.30
CA THR A 41 -14.33 -13.95 21.26
C THR A 41 -15.53 -14.63 20.60
N GLN A 42 -15.75 -14.40 19.30
CA GLN A 42 -16.93 -14.90 18.58
C GLN A 42 -16.61 -16.15 17.77
N SER A 43 -17.54 -17.12 17.80
CA SER A 43 -17.50 -18.31 16.95
C SER A 43 -18.44 -18.24 15.74
N ALA A 44 -19.41 -17.31 15.76
CA ALA A 44 -20.34 -17.13 14.65
C ALA A 44 -19.67 -16.42 13.46
N ALA A 45 -19.64 -17.07 12.32
CA ALA A 45 -18.99 -16.54 11.10
C ALA A 45 -19.46 -15.12 10.72
N ALA A 46 -20.75 -14.81 10.87
CA ALA A 46 -21.31 -13.50 10.59
C ALA A 46 -20.67 -12.39 11.45
N LEU A 47 -20.46 -12.66 12.75
CA LEU A 47 -19.82 -11.69 13.66
C LEU A 47 -18.34 -11.53 13.39
N ILE A 48 -17.66 -12.60 12.95
CA ILE A 48 -16.27 -12.53 12.52
C ILE A 48 -16.15 -11.63 11.27
N TYR A 49 -17.04 -11.77 10.28
CA TYR A 49 -17.04 -10.90 9.10
C TYR A 49 -17.33 -9.45 9.44
N VAL A 50 -18.26 -9.18 10.35
CA VAL A 50 -18.53 -7.82 10.86
C VAL A 50 -17.30 -7.27 11.58
N GLY A 51 -16.67 -8.06 12.43
CA GLY A 51 -15.40 -7.68 13.08
C GLY A 51 -14.31 -7.34 12.07
N LEU A 52 -14.10 -8.18 11.05
CA LEU A 52 -13.13 -7.93 9.98
C LEU A 52 -13.45 -6.65 9.19
N PHE A 53 -14.73 -6.35 8.94
CA PHE A 53 -15.14 -5.13 8.29
C PHE A 53 -14.73 -3.90 9.12
N PHE A 54 -15.06 -3.86 10.40
CA PHE A 54 -14.69 -2.75 11.29
C PHE A 54 -13.20 -2.69 11.57
N ALA A 55 -12.48 -3.82 11.60
CA ALA A 55 -11.01 -3.81 11.62
C ALA A 55 -10.44 -3.10 10.39
N GLY A 56 -11.04 -3.34 9.21
CA GLY A 56 -10.71 -2.60 8.00
C GLY A 56 -10.97 -1.10 8.13
N VAL A 57 -12.11 -0.70 8.69
CA VAL A 57 -12.46 0.71 8.94
C VAL A 57 -11.40 1.38 9.83
N GLY A 58 -11.08 0.78 10.99
CA GLY A 58 -10.08 1.35 11.92
C GLY A 58 -8.69 1.44 11.29
N ALA A 59 -8.20 0.37 10.66
CA ALA A 59 -6.89 0.34 10.03
C ALA A 59 -6.79 1.30 8.84
N GLY A 60 -7.82 1.36 7.99
CA GLY A 60 -7.87 2.24 6.83
C GLY A 60 -7.78 3.70 7.23
N MET A 61 -8.49 4.09 8.28
CA MET A 61 -8.46 5.46 8.77
C MET A 61 -7.10 5.84 9.37
N LEU A 62 -6.50 4.97 10.20
CA LEU A 62 -5.15 5.19 10.75
C LEU A 62 -4.11 5.33 9.65
N TYR A 63 -4.19 4.46 8.63
CA TYR A 63 -3.27 4.51 7.50
C TYR A 63 -3.49 5.78 6.67
N GLY A 64 -4.74 6.16 6.41
CA GLY A 64 -5.09 7.38 5.69
C GLY A 64 -4.58 8.65 6.38
N ILE A 65 -4.74 8.75 7.71
CA ILE A 65 -4.18 9.85 8.52
C ILE A 65 -2.65 9.87 8.39
N SER A 66 -1.99 8.72 8.49
CA SER A 66 -0.53 8.62 8.37
C SER A 66 -0.04 9.08 6.99
N ILE A 67 -0.68 8.64 5.91
CA ILE A 67 -0.38 9.08 4.55
C ILE A 67 -0.54 10.59 4.40
N THR A 68 -1.61 11.15 4.96
CA THR A 68 -1.86 12.61 4.90
C THR A 68 -0.77 13.39 5.61
N ILE A 69 -0.34 12.96 6.80
CA ILE A 69 0.73 13.62 7.57
C ILE A 69 2.07 13.51 6.83
N ILE A 70 2.43 12.31 6.35
CA ILE A 70 3.69 12.09 5.64
C ILE A 70 3.72 12.90 4.34
N GLY A 71 2.59 12.94 3.61
CA GLY A 71 2.47 13.68 2.37
C GLY A 71 2.68 15.20 2.49
N GLN A 72 2.47 15.75 3.70
CA GLN A 72 2.69 17.18 4.01
C GLN A 72 4.09 17.47 4.55
N SER A 73 4.96 16.49 4.68
CA SER A 73 6.32 16.66 5.17
C SER A 73 7.25 17.23 4.10
N ASP A 74 8.39 17.79 4.52
CA ASP A 74 9.39 18.42 3.63
C ASP A 74 10.05 17.43 2.65
N ALA A 75 10.02 16.13 2.96
CA ALA A 75 10.61 15.07 2.13
C ALA A 75 9.69 13.84 2.06
N PRO A 76 8.53 13.91 1.37
CA PRO A 76 7.54 12.85 1.36
C PRO A 76 8.09 11.49 0.93
N ASP A 77 8.86 11.42 -0.17
CA ASP A 77 9.43 10.18 -0.69
C ASP A 77 10.33 9.47 0.34
N LYS A 78 11.16 10.25 1.04
CA LYS A 78 12.01 9.73 2.13
C LYS A 78 11.19 9.19 3.28
N HIS A 79 10.19 9.94 3.74
CA HIS A 79 9.37 9.57 4.89
C HIS A 79 8.44 8.40 4.55
N PHE A 80 7.91 8.30 3.33
CA PHE A 80 7.19 7.11 2.87
C PHE A 80 8.10 5.88 2.85
N GLY A 81 9.34 6.01 2.37
CA GLY A 81 10.30 4.91 2.40
C GLY A 81 10.57 4.40 3.82
N ILE A 82 10.78 5.30 4.79
CA ILE A 82 10.97 4.95 6.20
C ILE A 82 9.72 4.27 6.78
N ALA A 83 8.53 4.83 6.52
CA ALA A 83 7.27 4.28 7.00
C ALA A 83 7.01 2.88 6.45
N LEU A 84 7.25 2.66 5.16
CA LEU A 84 7.13 1.34 4.52
C LEU A 84 8.13 0.33 5.10
N ALA A 85 9.40 0.73 5.32
CA ALA A 85 10.37 -0.13 5.95
C ALA A 85 9.97 -0.53 7.36
N ALA A 86 9.51 0.43 8.18
CA ALA A 86 9.00 0.17 9.52
C ALA A 86 7.78 -0.76 9.50
N GLN A 87 6.83 -0.52 8.58
CA GLN A 87 5.65 -1.38 8.38
C GLN A 87 6.05 -2.82 8.05
N LEU A 88 7.01 -3.02 7.15
CA LEU A 88 7.49 -4.34 6.76
C LEU A 88 8.15 -5.07 7.95
N VAL A 89 9.02 -4.41 8.70
CA VAL A 89 9.69 -5.00 9.87
C VAL A 89 8.68 -5.39 10.94
N LEU A 90 7.78 -4.47 11.31
CA LEU A 90 6.77 -4.72 12.35
C LEU A 90 5.74 -5.76 11.90
N GLY A 91 5.25 -5.66 10.66
CA GLY A 91 4.31 -6.61 10.09
C GLY A 91 4.90 -8.02 10.03
N SER A 92 6.18 -8.14 9.66
CA SER A 92 6.88 -9.42 9.60
C SER A 92 7.09 -10.04 10.98
N ALA A 93 7.44 -9.23 11.96
CA ALA A 93 7.58 -9.70 13.33
C ALA A 93 6.26 -10.28 13.86
N LEU A 94 5.13 -9.62 13.58
CA LEU A 94 3.79 -10.10 13.96
C LEU A 94 3.38 -11.34 13.15
N LEU A 95 3.67 -11.37 11.86
CA LEU A 95 3.35 -12.50 10.98
C LEU A 95 4.15 -13.75 11.37
N PHE A 96 5.38 -13.59 11.84
CA PHE A 96 6.20 -14.69 12.37
C PHE A 96 5.74 -15.09 13.78
N ALA A 97 5.64 -14.15 14.71
CA ALA A 97 5.32 -14.43 16.11
C ALA A 97 3.90 -15.03 16.29
N GLY A 98 2.94 -14.59 15.45
CA GLY A 98 1.58 -15.09 15.51
C GLY A 98 1.50 -16.61 15.36
N PRO A 99 1.81 -17.18 14.19
CA PRO A 99 1.73 -18.64 13.97
C PRO A 99 2.79 -19.44 14.73
N ALA A 100 4.03 -18.91 14.87
CA ALA A 100 5.14 -19.68 15.43
C ALA A 100 5.16 -19.71 16.97
N ILE A 101 4.74 -18.65 17.63
CA ILE A 101 4.86 -18.51 19.10
C ILE A 101 3.48 -18.49 19.76
N ILE A 102 2.56 -17.64 19.29
CA ILE A 102 1.29 -17.39 19.94
C ILE A 102 0.26 -18.45 19.58
N GLY A 103 0.17 -18.79 18.29
CA GLY A 103 -0.84 -19.73 17.76
C GLY A 103 -0.80 -21.10 18.41
N PRO A 104 0.36 -21.75 18.59
CA PRO A 104 0.45 -23.06 19.23
C PRO A 104 -0.03 -23.08 20.68
N GLN A 105 0.07 -21.97 21.40
CA GLN A 105 -0.30 -21.88 22.83
C GLN A 105 -1.72 -21.35 23.04
N PHE A 106 -2.16 -20.39 22.24
CA PHE A 106 -3.40 -19.64 22.47
C PHE A 106 -4.38 -19.69 21.28
N GLY A 107 -4.05 -20.41 20.20
CA GLY A 107 -4.88 -20.53 19.01
C GLY A 107 -5.03 -19.19 18.25
N PHE A 108 -6.00 -19.16 17.34
CA PHE A 108 -6.28 -17.99 16.51
C PHE A 108 -6.74 -16.77 17.34
N ALA A 109 -7.55 -17.02 18.39
CA ALA A 109 -7.99 -15.98 19.30
C ALA A 109 -6.81 -15.27 19.99
N GLY A 110 -5.81 -16.03 20.43
CA GLY A 110 -4.59 -15.47 21.02
C GLY A 110 -3.82 -14.55 20.06
N ILE A 111 -3.76 -14.89 18.77
CA ILE A 111 -3.14 -14.03 17.76
C ILE A 111 -3.88 -12.70 17.65
N LEU A 112 -5.22 -12.71 17.59
CA LEU A 112 -6.02 -11.50 17.51
C LEU A 112 -5.89 -10.62 18.76
N ILE A 113 -5.83 -11.22 19.94
CA ILE A 113 -5.62 -10.50 21.21
C ILE A 113 -4.22 -9.87 21.23
N ALA A 114 -3.19 -10.60 20.80
CA ALA A 114 -1.84 -10.07 20.72
C ALA A 114 -1.75 -8.88 19.73
N CYS A 115 -2.40 -8.97 18.57
CA CYS A 115 -2.52 -7.87 17.64
C CYS A 115 -3.26 -6.67 18.26
N ALA A 116 -4.36 -6.90 18.99
CA ALA A 116 -5.09 -5.84 19.68
C ALA A 116 -4.22 -5.14 20.74
N PHE A 117 -3.47 -5.92 21.52
CA PHE A 117 -2.52 -5.39 22.51
C PHE A 117 -1.40 -4.55 21.84
N PHE A 118 -0.84 -5.04 20.74
CA PHE A 118 0.17 -4.32 19.99
C PHE A 118 -0.37 -2.99 19.45
N VAL A 119 -1.58 -2.99 18.87
CA VAL A 119 -2.25 -1.76 18.42
C VAL A 119 -2.52 -0.83 19.60
N ALA A 120 -2.92 -1.33 20.77
CA ALA A 120 -3.13 -0.51 21.97
C ALA A 120 -1.85 0.19 22.42
N ILE A 121 -0.71 -0.50 22.41
CA ILE A 121 0.60 0.12 22.72
C ILE A 121 0.92 1.20 21.69
N LEU A 122 0.79 0.92 20.40
CA LEU A 122 1.09 1.87 19.34
C LEU A 122 0.11 3.05 19.33
N SER A 123 -1.14 2.85 19.78
CA SER A 123 -2.12 3.94 19.85
C SER A 123 -1.68 5.08 20.75
N VAL A 124 -0.80 4.85 21.74
CA VAL A 124 -0.21 5.91 22.54
C VAL A 124 0.50 6.95 21.67
N THR A 125 1.04 6.56 20.52
CA THR A 125 1.70 7.49 19.59
C THR A 125 0.72 8.47 18.94
N THR A 126 -0.59 8.21 18.98
CA THR A 126 -1.61 9.12 18.41
C THR A 126 -1.69 10.46 19.16
N GLN A 127 -1.17 10.53 20.39
CA GLN A 127 -1.07 11.79 21.12
C GLN A 127 -0.19 12.83 20.43
N TRP A 128 0.78 12.40 19.61
CA TRP A 128 1.67 13.28 18.84
C TRP A 128 1.12 13.60 17.45
N THR A 129 -0.03 13.00 17.07
CA THR A 129 -0.67 13.34 15.80
C THR A 129 -1.11 14.79 15.79
N PRO A 130 -0.88 15.56 14.71
CA PRO A 130 -1.38 16.92 14.55
C PRO A 130 -2.91 16.98 14.72
N THR A 131 -3.42 18.08 15.22
CA THR A 131 -4.87 18.26 15.42
C THR A 131 -5.59 18.62 14.13
N SER A 132 -4.91 19.29 13.20
CA SER A 132 -5.47 19.74 11.92
C SER A 132 -4.43 19.64 10.81
N ILE A 133 -4.89 19.59 9.57
CA ILE A 133 -4.09 19.84 8.38
C ILE A 133 -3.65 21.31 8.44
N SER A 134 -2.37 21.60 8.16
CA SER A 134 -1.83 22.97 8.23
C SER A 134 -2.71 23.93 7.42
N ALA A 135 -3.17 25.01 8.06
CA ALA A 135 -4.12 25.97 7.49
C ALA A 135 -3.55 26.70 6.24
N GLU A 136 -2.22 26.76 6.09
CA GLU A 136 -1.56 27.31 4.91
C GLU A 136 -1.93 26.55 3.63
N ASN A 137 -2.10 25.23 3.71
CA ASN A 137 -2.52 24.40 2.57
C ASN A 137 -4.03 24.52 2.28
N GLN A 138 -4.85 24.93 3.24
CA GLN A 138 -6.30 25.10 3.02
C GLN A 138 -6.64 26.40 2.29
N GLN A 139 -5.84 27.47 2.46
CA GLN A 139 -6.09 28.75 1.78
C GLN A 139 -5.80 28.71 0.27
N GLY A 140 -5.00 27.72 -0.18
CA GLY A 140 -4.81 27.43 -1.62
C GLY A 140 -5.98 26.69 -2.28
N GLY A 141 -6.88 26.06 -1.48
CA GLY A 141 -7.92 25.16 -1.96
C GLY A 141 -9.09 25.83 -2.72
N ASP A 142 -9.33 27.13 -2.50
CA ASP A 142 -10.45 27.84 -3.16
C ASP A 142 -10.05 28.43 -4.53
N LYS A 143 -8.77 28.37 -4.91
CA LYS A 143 -8.26 28.84 -6.21
C LYS A 143 -7.66 27.72 -7.07
N THR A 144 -8.03 26.47 -6.86
CA THR A 144 -7.60 25.38 -7.74
C THR A 144 -8.19 25.59 -9.12
N SER A 145 -7.34 25.94 -10.08
CA SER A 145 -7.73 25.90 -11.49
C SER A 145 -8.27 24.51 -11.82
N THR A 146 -9.30 24.44 -12.65
CA THR A 146 -9.97 23.20 -13.09
C THR A 146 -9.00 22.09 -13.54
N GLY A 147 -7.74 22.43 -13.87
CA GLY A 147 -6.69 21.51 -14.25
C GLY A 147 -6.03 20.74 -13.11
N HIS A 148 -5.98 21.27 -11.88
CA HIS A 148 -5.34 20.60 -10.74
C HIS A 148 -6.13 19.37 -10.28
N GLY A 149 -7.44 19.48 -10.12
CA GLY A 149 -8.29 18.35 -9.70
C GLY A 149 -8.21 17.17 -10.68
N ALA A 150 -8.19 17.43 -11.98
CA ALA A 150 -8.03 16.40 -13.00
C ALA A 150 -6.66 15.69 -12.89
N THR A 151 -5.59 16.43 -12.60
CA THR A 151 -4.24 15.87 -12.46
C THR A 151 -4.13 14.97 -11.22
N VAL A 152 -4.70 15.37 -10.10
CA VAL A 152 -4.78 14.54 -8.88
C VAL A 152 -5.58 13.26 -9.15
N PHE A 153 -6.73 13.39 -9.82
CA PHE A 153 -7.57 12.23 -10.14
C PHE A 153 -6.84 11.23 -11.06
N VAL A 154 -6.11 11.71 -12.08
CA VAL A 154 -5.27 10.87 -12.94
C VAL A 154 -4.21 10.15 -12.13
N SER A 155 -3.56 10.83 -11.18
CA SER A 155 -2.52 10.21 -10.34
C SER A 155 -3.10 9.13 -9.40
N LEU A 156 -4.32 9.31 -8.87
CA LEU A 156 -5.01 8.30 -8.05
C LEU A 156 -5.43 7.08 -8.86
N ILE A 157 -5.97 7.27 -10.07
CA ILE A 157 -6.27 6.15 -10.98
C ILE A 157 -4.98 5.43 -11.37
N ALA A 158 -3.92 6.17 -11.63
CA ALA A 158 -2.61 5.59 -11.94
C ALA A 158 -2.10 4.70 -10.80
N LEU A 159 -2.22 5.16 -9.55
CA LEU A 159 -1.86 4.39 -8.36
C LEU A 159 -2.73 3.13 -8.23
N LEU A 160 -4.04 3.24 -8.45
CA LEU A 160 -4.97 2.11 -8.43
C LEU A 160 -4.59 1.06 -9.48
N CYS A 161 -4.41 1.46 -10.73
CA CYS A 161 -4.02 0.55 -11.82
C CYS A 161 -2.68 -0.13 -11.54
N TRP A 162 -1.69 0.64 -11.13
CA TRP A 162 -0.37 0.15 -10.78
C TRP A 162 -0.42 -0.91 -9.68
N PHE A 163 -1.12 -0.61 -8.59
CA PHE A 163 -1.21 -1.55 -7.46
C PHE A 163 -2.10 -2.76 -7.76
N THR A 164 -3.12 -2.62 -8.58
CA THR A 164 -3.93 -3.74 -9.10
C THR A 164 -3.05 -4.73 -9.85
N GLY A 165 -2.17 -4.26 -10.73
CA GLY A 165 -1.24 -5.11 -11.46
C GLY A 165 -0.27 -5.83 -10.52
N TYR A 166 0.37 -5.11 -9.59
CA TYR A 166 1.30 -5.72 -8.62
C TYR A 166 0.62 -6.75 -7.71
N SER A 167 -0.52 -6.42 -7.13
CA SER A 167 -1.26 -7.33 -6.25
C SER A 167 -1.77 -8.56 -7.00
N GLY A 168 -2.10 -8.40 -8.28
CA GLY A 168 -2.46 -9.50 -9.16
C GLY A 168 -1.32 -10.50 -9.36
N VAL A 169 -0.11 -10.03 -9.66
CA VAL A 169 1.09 -10.90 -9.76
C VAL A 169 1.39 -11.54 -8.41
N TYR A 170 1.43 -10.73 -7.35
CA TYR A 170 1.83 -11.20 -6.01
C TYR A 170 0.93 -12.32 -5.47
N ALA A 171 -0.36 -12.28 -5.77
CA ALA A 171 -1.31 -13.32 -5.35
C ALA A 171 -1.05 -14.71 -5.97
N PHE A 172 -0.29 -14.77 -7.06
CA PHE A 172 -0.05 -16.02 -7.81
C PHE A 172 1.42 -16.45 -7.82
N VAL A 173 2.30 -15.76 -7.09
CA VAL A 173 3.74 -16.10 -7.07
C VAL A 173 3.99 -17.55 -6.63
N GLU A 174 3.25 -18.05 -5.63
CA GLU A 174 3.36 -19.43 -5.17
C GLU A 174 3.01 -20.42 -6.29
N ARG A 175 1.91 -20.19 -7.02
CA ARG A 175 1.48 -21.03 -8.13
C ARG A 175 2.50 -21.05 -9.27
N ILE A 176 3.14 -19.92 -9.56
CA ILE A 176 4.21 -19.82 -10.56
C ILE A 176 5.40 -20.67 -10.13
N GLY A 177 5.78 -20.63 -8.85
CA GLY A 177 6.85 -21.48 -8.32
C GLY A 177 6.53 -22.97 -8.44
N VAL A 178 5.32 -23.38 -8.09
CA VAL A 178 4.85 -24.77 -8.22
C VAL A 178 4.85 -25.21 -9.69
N ALA A 179 4.39 -24.37 -10.61
CA ALA A 179 4.42 -24.67 -12.05
C ALA A 179 5.86 -24.83 -12.57
N GLY A 180 6.84 -24.10 -12.02
CA GLY A 180 8.27 -24.26 -12.28
C GLY A 180 8.91 -25.50 -11.61
N GLY A 181 8.09 -26.37 -10.97
CA GLY A 181 8.57 -27.61 -10.33
C GLY A 181 9.24 -27.40 -8.96
N LEU A 182 9.09 -26.22 -8.35
CA LEU A 182 9.67 -25.93 -7.05
C LEU A 182 8.86 -26.57 -5.92
N THR A 183 9.57 -27.05 -4.88
CA THR A 183 8.91 -27.57 -3.68
C THR A 183 8.37 -26.44 -2.81
N GLY A 184 7.32 -26.74 -2.02
CA GLY A 184 6.75 -25.76 -1.07
C GLY A 184 7.78 -25.21 -0.08
N GLN A 185 8.77 -26.02 0.31
CA GLN A 185 9.87 -25.60 1.18
C GLN A 185 10.77 -24.54 0.50
N GLN A 186 11.13 -24.76 -0.78
CA GLN A 186 11.93 -23.80 -1.55
C GLN A 186 11.17 -22.48 -1.74
N ILE A 187 9.89 -22.57 -2.12
CA ILE A 187 9.02 -21.39 -2.28
C ILE A 187 8.90 -20.62 -0.96
N GLY A 188 8.59 -21.31 0.13
CA GLY A 188 8.47 -20.69 1.45
C GLY A 188 9.75 -19.99 1.91
N LEU A 189 10.93 -20.60 1.67
CA LEU A 189 12.22 -19.99 1.99
C LEU A 189 12.47 -18.73 1.16
N ILE A 190 12.19 -18.76 -0.14
CA ILE A 190 12.33 -17.60 -1.02
C ILE A 190 11.37 -16.48 -0.60
N LEU A 191 10.10 -16.81 -0.34
CA LEU A 191 9.13 -15.82 0.12
C LEU A 191 9.49 -15.22 1.49
N SER A 192 10.18 -15.95 2.37
CA SER A 192 10.67 -15.38 3.62
C SER A 192 11.73 -14.28 3.41
N LEU A 193 12.53 -14.36 2.33
CA LEU A 193 13.49 -13.33 1.97
C LEU A 193 12.83 -12.03 1.47
N THR A 194 11.55 -12.07 1.10
CA THR A 194 10.81 -10.88 0.61
C THR A 194 10.76 -9.76 1.64
N ILE A 195 10.83 -10.10 2.91
CA ILE A 195 10.87 -9.13 4.01
C ILE A 195 12.14 -8.29 3.91
N ILE A 196 13.29 -8.95 3.80
CA ILE A 196 14.60 -8.29 3.74
C ILE A 196 14.70 -7.44 2.47
N THR A 197 14.31 -8.00 1.33
CA THR A 197 14.37 -7.30 0.06
C THR A 197 13.35 -6.16 -0.03
N GLY A 198 12.17 -6.33 0.58
CA GLY A 198 11.17 -5.26 0.69
C GLY A 198 11.67 -4.09 1.55
N VAL A 199 12.26 -4.39 2.70
CA VAL A 199 12.90 -3.37 3.56
C VAL A 199 14.04 -2.68 2.81
N ALA A 200 14.89 -3.44 2.10
CA ALA A 200 15.98 -2.87 1.29
C ALA A 200 15.43 -1.92 0.21
N GLY A 201 14.34 -2.29 -0.47
CA GLY A 201 13.68 -1.41 -1.44
C GLY A 201 13.15 -0.12 -0.82
N ALA A 202 12.42 -0.21 0.28
CA ALA A 202 11.87 0.93 0.99
C ALA A 202 12.97 1.86 1.55
N MET A 203 14.02 1.29 2.14
CA MET A 203 15.18 2.05 2.62
C MET A 203 15.98 2.66 1.48
N GLY A 204 16.07 1.96 0.32
CA GLY A 204 16.65 2.51 -0.90
C GLY A 204 15.91 3.78 -1.36
N ALA A 205 14.57 3.77 -1.33
CA ALA A 205 13.76 4.96 -1.61
C ALA A 205 14.00 6.07 -0.58
N ALA A 206 14.05 5.74 0.71
CA ALA A 206 14.31 6.70 1.78
C ALA A 206 15.71 7.34 1.66
N TRP A 207 16.71 6.55 1.32
CA TRP A 207 18.10 7.03 1.13
C TRP A 207 18.23 7.91 -0.08
N LEU A 208 17.59 7.53 -1.18
CA LEU A 208 17.62 8.27 -2.43
C LEU A 208 16.81 9.58 -2.32
N GLY A 209 15.62 9.50 -1.69
CA GLY A 209 14.72 10.63 -1.48
C GLY A 209 14.52 11.45 -2.75
N ASP A 210 14.63 12.76 -2.65
CA ASP A 210 14.46 13.70 -3.77
C ASP A 210 15.67 13.87 -4.68
N ARG A 211 16.82 13.23 -4.36
CA ARG A 211 18.11 13.44 -5.06
C ARG A 211 18.03 13.14 -6.56
N TRP A 212 17.21 12.20 -6.97
CA TRP A 212 17.06 11.82 -8.39
C TRP A 212 15.87 12.51 -9.08
N GLY A 213 15.18 13.39 -8.36
CA GLY A 213 13.94 14.01 -8.83
C GLY A 213 12.80 13.03 -8.97
N ALA A 214 11.62 13.52 -9.34
CA ALA A 214 10.40 12.73 -9.32
C ALA A 214 10.29 11.65 -10.42
N MET A 215 10.97 11.80 -11.55
CA MET A 215 10.77 10.96 -12.75
C MET A 215 11.63 9.69 -12.79
N LYS A 216 12.93 9.80 -12.44
CA LYS A 216 13.88 8.69 -12.59
C LYS A 216 13.51 7.44 -11.79
N PRO A 217 12.99 7.55 -10.53
CA PRO A 217 12.55 6.39 -9.77
C PRO A 217 11.44 5.60 -10.44
N HIS A 218 10.52 6.27 -11.16
CA HIS A 218 9.45 5.58 -11.89
C HIS A 218 9.98 4.75 -13.07
N TRP A 219 11.00 5.25 -13.78
CA TRP A 219 11.66 4.47 -14.83
C TRP A 219 12.40 3.26 -14.27
N LEU A 220 13.07 3.42 -13.12
CA LEU A 220 13.74 2.31 -12.45
C LEU A 220 12.73 1.26 -11.96
N GLY A 221 11.60 1.70 -11.40
CA GLY A 221 10.50 0.82 -11.00
C GLY A 221 9.93 0.04 -12.19
N MET A 222 9.72 0.71 -13.33
CA MET A 222 9.24 0.05 -14.56
C MET A 222 10.25 -0.98 -15.09
N ALA A 223 11.55 -0.63 -15.12
CA ALA A 223 12.60 -1.56 -15.52
C ALA A 223 12.67 -2.80 -14.63
N GLY A 224 12.60 -2.63 -13.30
CA GLY A 224 12.55 -3.74 -12.33
C GLY A 224 11.33 -4.64 -12.53
N THR A 225 10.17 -4.05 -12.86
CA THR A 225 8.95 -4.81 -13.19
C THR A 225 9.13 -5.65 -14.44
N LEU A 226 9.71 -5.09 -15.51
CA LEU A 226 9.97 -5.81 -16.74
C LEU A 226 10.91 -7.00 -16.51
N VAL A 227 11.96 -6.81 -15.72
CA VAL A 227 12.87 -7.90 -15.32
C VAL A 227 12.10 -8.98 -14.55
N THR A 228 11.28 -8.59 -13.57
CA THR A 228 10.47 -9.53 -12.78
C THR A 228 9.56 -10.37 -13.66
N ILE A 229 8.76 -9.73 -14.52
CA ILE A 229 7.80 -10.43 -15.38
C ILE A 229 8.52 -11.30 -16.41
N GLY A 230 9.63 -10.81 -16.98
CA GLY A 230 10.44 -11.60 -17.90
C GLY A 230 11.00 -12.88 -17.26
N LEU A 231 11.43 -12.82 -16.00
CA LEU A 231 11.92 -13.99 -15.26
C LEU A 231 10.81 -14.97 -14.86
N LEU A 232 9.56 -14.48 -14.66
CA LEU A 232 8.41 -15.32 -14.27
C LEU A 232 7.64 -15.91 -15.45
N SER A 233 7.88 -15.47 -16.69
CA SER A 233 7.03 -15.77 -17.84
C SER A 233 7.14 -17.21 -18.39
N ASN A 234 8.21 -17.96 -18.06
CA ASN A 234 8.47 -19.30 -18.59
C ASN A 234 8.89 -20.25 -17.47
N GLU A 235 7.96 -20.99 -16.88
CA GLU A 235 8.25 -22.05 -15.87
C GLU A 235 9.61 -21.89 -15.20
N PRO A 236 9.76 -20.94 -14.26
CA PRO A 236 11.05 -20.45 -13.82
C PRO A 236 11.82 -21.52 -13.06
N SER A 237 13.10 -21.69 -13.37
CA SER A 237 14.02 -22.45 -12.53
C SER A 237 14.15 -21.82 -11.14
N LEU A 238 14.68 -22.55 -10.18
CA LEU A 238 14.90 -22.07 -8.81
C LEU A 238 15.60 -20.71 -8.78
N LEU A 239 16.64 -20.54 -9.58
CA LEU A 239 17.40 -19.29 -9.65
C LEU A 239 16.57 -18.15 -10.24
N GLN A 240 15.89 -18.40 -11.36
CA GLN A 240 15.02 -17.41 -12.02
C GLN A 240 13.89 -16.96 -11.10
N TYR A 241 13.22 -17.91 -10.44
CA TYR A 241 12.16 -17.62 -9.48
C TYR A 241 12.70 -16.79 -8.30
N SER A 242 13.83 -17.19 -7.72
CA SER A 242 14.44 -16.46 -6.59
C SER A 242 14.76 -15.01 -6.98
N LEU A 243 15.42 -14.81 -8.13
CA LEU A 243 15.76 -13.48 -8.62
C LEU A 243 14.51 -12.65 -8.93
N ALA A 244 13.48 -13.27 -9.52
CA ALA A 244 12.21 -12.61 -9.82
C ALA A 244 11.49 -12.12 -8.55
N ILE A 245 11.41 -12.97 -7.52
CA ILE A 245 10.73 -12.61 -6.26
C ILE A 245 11.50 -11.53 -5.49
N ILE A 246 12.83 -11.61 -5.48
CA ILE A 246 13.69 -10.57 -4.93
C ILE A 246 13.46 -9.24 -5.68
N ALA A 247 13.51 -9.28 -7.01
CA ALA A 247 13.27 -8.09 -7.84
C ALA A 247 11.85 -7.53 -7.64
N LEU A 248 10.82 -8.39 -7.56
CA LEU A 248 9.43 -8.01 -7.34
C LEU A 248 9.28 -7.18 -6.06
N THR A 249 9.74 -7.73 -4.95
CA THR A 249 9.51 -7.12 -3.63
C THR A 249 10.38 -5.89 -3.38
N LEU A 250 11.63 -5.92 -3.84
CA LEU A 250 12.51 -4.76 -3.82
C LEU A 250 11.93 -3.61 -4.64
N THR A 251 11.54 -3.90 -5.88
CA THR A 251 10.98 -2.90 -6.80
C THR A 251 9.64 -2.38 -6.31
N LEU A 252 8.75 -3.26 -5.82
CA LEU A 252 7.44 -2.86 -5.29
C LEU A 252 7.59 -1.82 -4.17
N ASN A 253 8.40 -2.11 -3.16
CA ASN A 253 8.52 -1.25 -1.99
C ASN A 253 9.33 0.03 -2.27
N PHE A 254 10.33 -0.05 -3.15
CA PHE A 254 11.05 1.12 -3.66
C PHE A 254 10.10 2.05 -4.42
N TRP A 255 9.36 1.51 -5.38
CA TRP A 255 8.49 2.30 -6.25
C TRP A 255 7.24 2.81 -5.55
N LEU A 256 6.69 2.04 -4.60
CA LEU A 256 5.51 2.46 -3.82
C LEU A 256 5.75 3.78 -3.08
N ALA A 257 6.94 3.97 -2.48
CA ALA A 257 7.29 5.22 -1.81
C ALA A 257 7.17 6.43 -2.77
N TYR A 258 7.70 6.29 -3.98
CA TYR A 258 7.64 7.33 -5.00
C TYR A 258 6.24 7.49 -5.63
N MET A 259 5.47 6.42 -5.74
CA MET A 259 4.08 6.51 -6.19
C MET A 259 3.24 7.34 -5.22
N LEU A 260 3.36 7.06 -3.91
CA LEU A 260 2.69 7.82 -2.86
C LEU A 260 3.17 9.28 -2.83
N GLY A 261 4.49 9.51 -2.84
CA GLY A 261 5.07 10.83 -2.87
C GLY A 261 4.67 11.64 -4.10
N SER A 262 4.53 11.00 -5.27
CA SER A 262 4.09 11.67 -6.49
C SER A 262 2.64 12.13 -6.42
N VAL A 263 1.73 11.32 -5.85
CA VAL A 263 0.33 11.72 -5.65
C VAL A 263 0.25 12.90 -4.69
N THR A 264 0.99 12.86 -3.57
CA THR A 264 0.97 13.93 -2.58
C THR A 264 1.61 15.23 -3.08
N ARG A 265 2.61 15.16 -3.98
CA ARG A 265 3.18 16.35 -4.66
C ARG A 265 2.18 17.06 -5.57
N VAL A 266 1.36 16.29 -6.27
CA VAL A 266 0.33 16.82 -7.18
C VAL A 266 -0.86 17.36 -6.39
N ASP A 267 -1.12 16.84 -5.19
CA ASP A 267 -2.20 17.27 -4.29
C ASP A 267 -1.76 18.43 -3.39
N ILE A 268 -1.68 19.63 -3.95
CA ILE A 268 -1.32 20.86 -3.20
C ILE A 268 -2.28 21.09 -2.02
N SER A 269 -3.53 20.67 -2.16
CA SER A 269 -4.53 20.86 -1.09
C SER A 269 -4.33 19.91 0.10
N GLY A 270 -3.61 18.80 -0.08
CA GLY A 270 -3.46 17.72 0.90
C GLY A 270 -4.78 16.97 1.20
N ARG A 271 -5.88 17.38 0.57
CA ARG A 271 -7.22 16.82 0.81
C ARG A 271 -7.37 15.42 0.25
N TYR A 272 -6.75 15.17 -0.91
CA TYR A 272 -6.91 13.92 -1.65
C TYR A 272 -5.85 12.87 -1.29
N ALA A 273 -4.84 13.23 -0.50
CA ALA A 273 -3.79 12.30 -0.06
C ALA A 273 -4.38 11.03 0.61
N VAL A 274 -5.47 11.16 1.37
CA VAL A 274 -6.18 10.03 1.99
C VAL A 274 -6.73 9.03 0.97
N LEU A 275 -7.07 9.46 -0.25
CA LEU A 275 -7.57 8.58 -1.31
C LEU A 275 -6.50 7.64 -1.87
N THR A 276 -5.21 7.91 -1.65
CA THR A 276 -4.14 6.96 -1.98
C THR A 276 -4.36 5.63 -1.26
N THR A 277 -4.82 5.70 -0.01
CA THR A 277 -5.18 4.53 0.79
C THR A 277 -6.33 3.74 0.16
N ALA A 278 -7.36 4.43 -0.32
CA ALA A 278 -8.47 3.80 -1.04
C ALA A 278 -8.02 3.16 -2.35
N ALA A 279 -7.12 3.82 -3.09
CA ALA A 279 -6.54 3.27 -4.32
C ALA A 279 -5.72 1.99 -4.06
N LEU A 280 -4.91 1.97 -3.00
CA LEU A 280 -4.16 0.77 -2.60
C LEU A 280 -5.12 -0.35 -2.14
N GLY A 281 -6.10 -0.05 -1.29
CA GLY A 281 -7.10 -1.03 -0.83
C GLY A 281 -7.93 -1.61 -1.99
N GLY A 282 -8.38 -0.75 -2.91
CA GLY A 282 -9.08 -1.15 -4.13
C GLY A 282 -8.22 -2.04 -5.03
N GLY A 283 -6.96 -1.66 -5.24
CA GLY A 283 -6.00 -2.45 -6.01
C GLY A 283 -5.73 -3.82 -5.38
N ALA A 284 -5.58 -3.87 -4.05
CA ALA A 284 -5.40 -5.13 -3.32
C ALA A 284 -6.61 -6.07 -3.41
N MET A 285 -7.81 -5.51 -3.56
CA MET A 285 -9.04 -6.28 -3.72
C MET A 285 -9.23 -6.76 -5.17
N VAL A 286 -9.04 -5.86 -6.13
CA VAL A 286 -9.34 -6.12 -7.55
C VAL A 286 -8.27 -6.98 -8.20
N GLY A 287 -6.99 -6.78 -7.87
CA GLY A 287 -5.88 -7.47 -8.53
C GLY A 287 -5.95 -9.00 -8.44
N PRO A 288 -6.02 -9.59 -7.23
CA PRO A 288 -6.15 -11.05 -7.09
C PRO A 288 -7.42 -11.61 -7.72
N ALA A 289 -8.55 -10.88 -7.59
CA ALA A 289 -9.84 -11.31 -8.15
C ALA A 289 -9.80 -11.34 -9.68
N MET A 290 -9.27 -10.29 -10.30
CA MET A 290 -9.09 -10.21 -11.75
C MET A 290 -8.13 -11.29 -12.26
N SER A 291 -6.96 -11.43 -11.60
CA SER A 291 -5.98 -12.44 -11.97
C SER A 291 -6.53 -13.86 -11.83
N GLY A 292 -7.33 -14.14 -10.79
CA GLY A 292 -8.00 -15.41 -10.61
C GLY A 292 -9.04 -15.69 -11.69
N PHE A 293 -9.82 -14.68 -12.10
CA PHE A 293 -10.79 -14.79 -13.18
C PHE A 293 -10.10 -15.05 -14.53
N VAL A 294 -9.03 -14.32 -14.83
CA VAL A 294 -8.24 -14.54 -16.06
C VAL A 294 -7.66 -15.95 -16.08
N LEU A 295 -7.07 -16.41 -14.98
CA LEU A 295 -6.44 -17.73 -14.90
C LEU A 295 -7.45 -18.88 -15.07
N GLN A 296 -8.73 -18.67 -14.75
CA GLN A 296 -9.77 -19.70 -14.99
C GLN A 296 -10.07 -19.91 -16.48
N GLN A 297 -9.80 -18.92 -17.32
CA GLN A 297 -10.14 -18.95 -18.75
C GLN A 297 -8.91 -19.07 -19.66
N THR A 298 -7.72 -18.85 -19.10
CA THR A 298 -6.48 -18.73 -19.86
C THR A 298 -5.30 -19.35 -19.08
N ASP A 299 -4.09 -18.89 -19.36
CA ASP A 299 -2.86 -19.34 -18.72
C ASP A 299 -2.20 -18.26 -17.84
N MET A 300 -1.14 -18.65 -17.14
CA MET A 300 -0.40 -17.74 -16.23
C MET A 300 0.28 -16.60 -16.99
N LEU A 301 0.71 -16.82 -18.22
CA LEU A 301 1.35 -15.79 -19.04
C LEU A 301 0.39 -14.61 -19.29
N GLN A 302 -0.89 -14.90 -19.55
CA GLN A 302 -1.89 -13.85 -19.76
C GLN A 302 -2.16 -13.06 -18.47
N VAL A 303 -2.14 -13.71 -17.30
CA VAL A 303 -2.21 -13.02 -16.00
C VAL A 303 -1.05 -12.04 -15.86
N LEU A 304 0.18 -12.47 -16.18
CA LEU A 304 1.38 -11.61 -16.11
C LEU A 304 1.30 -10.46 -17.12
N LEU A 305 0.84 -10.70 -18.34
CA LEU A 305 0.70 -9.66 -19.37
C LEU A 305 -0.35 -8.62 -19.01
N ILE A 306 -1.52 -9.03 -18.53
CA ILE A 306 -2.58 -8.10 -18.09
C ILE A 306 -2.08 -7.27 -16.90
N SER A 307 -1.41 -7.91 -15.96
CA SER A 307 -0.80 -7.20 -14.82
C SER A 307 0.24 -6.18 -15.28
N LEU A 308 1.08 -6.54 -16.27
CA LEU A 308 2.05 -5.61 -16.87
C LEU A 308 1.37 -4.42 -17.55
N ILE A 309 0.29 -4.65 -18.29
CA ILE A 309 -0.50 -3.58 -18.93
C ILE A 309 -1.03 -2.60 -17.86
N LEU A 310 -1.56 -3.10 -16.76
CA LEU A 310 -2.05 -2.27 -15.66
C LEU A 310 -0.91 -1.48 -14.97
N ILE A 311 0.23 -2.12 -14.72
CA ILE A 311 1.40 -1.47 -14.15
C ILE A 311 1.90 -0.37 -15.11
N PHE A 312 1.93 -0.65 -16.42
CA PHE A 312 2.33 0.31 -17.44
C PHE A 312 1.33 1.48 -17.55
N ALA A 313 0.03 1.22 -17.44
CA ALA A 313 -1.00 2.26 -17.39
C ALA A 313 -0.80 3.16 -16.17
N GLY A 314 -0.52 2.57 -15.01
CA GLY A 314 -0.18 3.31 -13.78
C GLY A 314 1.09 4.15 -13.93
N PHE A 315 2.16 3.58 -14.49
CA PHE A 315 3.39 4.30 -14.80
C PHE A 315 3.15 5.50 -15.74
N SER A 316 2.40 5.28 -16.81
CA SER A 316 2.09 6.30 -17.80
C SER A 316 1.23 7.43 -17.20
N GLY A 317 0.22 7.05 -16.40
CA GLY A 317 -0.64 8.01 -15.71
C GLY A 317 0.10 8.89 -14.71
N ILE A 318 0.96 8.30 -13.86
CA ILE A 318 1.70 9.07 -12.87
C ILE A 318 2.74 10.00 -13.52
N THR A 319 3.44 9.51 -14.55
CA THR A 319 4.41 10.33 -15.28
C THR A 319 3.75 11.47 -16.04
N MET A 320 2.55 11.24 -16.60
CA MET A 320 1.74 12.29 -17.22
C MET A 320 1.28 13.33 -16.19
N ALA A 321 0.83 12.89 -15.01
CA ALA A 321 0.40 13.79 -13.93
C ALA A 321 1.58 14.68 -13.47
N LEU A 322 2.76 14.11 -13.24
CA LEU A 322 3.95 14.84 -12.84
C LEU A 322 4.40 15.86 -13.92
N ARG A 323 4.37 15.49 -15.20
CA ARG A 323 4.71 16.40 -16.30
C ARG A 323 3.72 17.57 -16.39
N ARG A 324 2.43 17.30 -16.29
CA ARG A 324 1.39 18.34 -16.27
C ARG A 324 1.57 19.28 -15.09
N PHE A 325 1.83 18.74 -13.91
CA PHE A 325 2.09 19.53 -12.71
C PHE A 325 3.30 20.46 -12.88
N SER A 326 4.41 19.94 -13.42
CA SER A 326 5.62 20.74 -13.67
C SER A 326 5.45 21.82 -14.76
N ALA A 327 4.47 21.65 -15.66
CA ALA A 327 4.17 22.60 -16.73
C ALA A 327 3.16 23.69 -16.32
N MET A 328 2.54 23.57 -15.13
CA MET A 328 1.62 24.61 -14.65
C MET A 328 2.41 25.84 -14.20
N PRO A 329 2.00 27.05 -14.60
CA PRO A 329 2.69 28.26 -14.17
C PRO A 329 2.61 28.39 -12.65
N VAL A 330 3.78 28.54 -12.02
CA VAL A 330 3.85 28.94 -10.62
C VAL A 330 3.28 30.36 -10.55
N THR A 331 2.08 30.52 -10.05
CA THR A 331 1.55 31.85 -9.73
C THR A 331 2.38 32.40 -8.58
N SER A 332 3.42 33.14 -8.89
CA SER A 332 4.17 33.94 -7.94
C SER A 332 3.22 34.97 -7.29
N HIS A 333 3.00 34.80 -6.02
CA HIS A 333 2.41 35.84 -5.16
C HIS A 333 3.47 36.37 -4.21
#